data_bd502156b4b8764265c47460b97ed448
#
_entry.id   bd502156b4b8764265c47460b97ed448
#
_cell.length_a   1.000
_cell.length_b   1.000
_cell.length_c   1.000
_cell.angle_alpha   90.00
_cell.angle_beta   90.00
_cell.angle_gamma   90.00
#
_symmetry.space_group_name_H-M   'P 1'
#
loop_
_entity.id
_entity.type
_entity.pdbx_description
1 polymer ?
#
loop_
_entity_poly.entity_id
_entity_poly.type
_entity_poly.pdbx_seq_one_letter_code
_entity_poly.pdbx_strand_id
1 'polypeptide(L)'
;MIIDLTGIRDGAGPARLLDMVEGRSKQAFKQWLSDRPETWRQGVEVVAMDGFAGFKTATTEDLPDAVAVMDPFHAVRLGGEALDECRRRVQQSTCGHRGREGDPLYGARRTLHTGADLLTAKQQRRLEGLFARDEHVEVEATWGFYQSMIAAYRDPDRTRGRELMAQLIDSVSHGRARWRAAWPTRVRAR
;
A
#
# COMPACT_ATOMS: atom_id res chain seq x y z
N MET A 1 10.30 -17.62 -2.46
CA MET A 1 9.13 -18.18 -3.16
C MET A 1 8.89 -17.38 -4.42
N ILE A 2 8.75 -18.04 -5.55
CA ILE A 2 8.52 -17.46 -6.88
C ILE A 2 7.25 -18.06 -7.44
N ILE A 3 6.33 -17.21 -7.90
CA ILE A 3 4.98 -17.59 -8.28
C ILE A 3 4.69 -17.04 -9.69
N ASP A 4 4.11 -17.88 -10.53
CA ASP A 4 3.53 -17.48 -11.81
C ASP A 4 2.08 -17.02 -11.59
N LEU A 5 1.80 -15.79 -11.95
CA LEU A 5 0.48 -15.15 -11.85
C LEU A 5 -0.24 -15.04 -13.20
N THR A 6 0.35 -15.59 -14.28
CA THR A 6 -0.20 -15.50 -15.63
C THR A 6 -1.63 -16.03 -15.68
N GLY A 7 -1.91 -17.17 -15.06
CA GLY A 7 -3.26 -17.75 -15.01
C GLY A 7 -4.30 -16.81 -14.38
N ILE A 8 -3.93 -16.10 -13.32
CA ILE A 8 -4.84 -15.09 -12.70
C ILE A 8 -4.99 -13.87 -13.60
N ARG A 9 -3.88 -13.37 -14.18
CA ARG A 9 -3.91 -12.19 -15.05
C ARG A 9 -4.79 -12.39 -16.26
N ASP A 10 -4.71 -13.57 -16.87
CA ASP A 10 -5.40 -13.88 -18.11
C ASP A 10 -6.77 -14.54 -17.89
N GLY A 11 -7.18 -14.75 -16.64
CA GLY A 11 -8.43 -15.43 -16.29
C GLY A 11 -8.44 -16.94 -16.64
N ALA A 12 -7.27 -17.54 -16.87
CA ALA A 12 -7.11 -18.91 -17.34
C ALA A 12 -6.91 -19.94 -16.20
N GLY A 13 -6.75 -19.48 -14.94
CA GLY A 13 -6.58 -20.39 -13.79
C GLY A 13 -5.92 -19.75 -12.57
N PRO A 14 -5.61 -20.57 -11.54
CA PRO A 14 -5.00 -20.09 -10.30
C PRO A 14 -3.51 -19.75 -10.50
N ALA A 15 -2.96 -19.05 -9.52
CA ALA A 15 -1.51 -18.87 -9.39
C ALA A 15 -0.79 -20.21 -9.26
N ARG A 16 0.42 -20.31 -9.82
CA ARG A 16 1.24 -21.51 -9.79
C ARG A 16 2.57 -21.24 -9.11
N LEU A 17 2.92 -22.05 -8.11
CA LEU A 17 4.24 -22.01 -7.51
C LEU A 17 5.27 -22.50 -8.55
N LEU A 18 6.26 -21.67 -8.86
CA LEU A 18 7.39 -22.05 -9.72
C LEU A 18 8.52 -22.64 -8.90
N ASP A 19 8.88 -21.98 -7.78
CA ASP A 19 10.00 -22.44 -6.97
C ASP A 19 9.99 -21.82 -5.56
N MET A 20 10.71 -22.48 -4.63
CA MET A 20 11.04 -22.00 -3.29
C MET A 20 12.56 -21.90 -3.14
N VAL A 21 13.12 -20.75 -3.42
CA VAL A 21 14.57 -20.50 -3.35
C VAL A 21 14.93 -20.08 -1.93
N GLU A 22 15.99 -20.67 -1.39
CA GLU A 22 16.55 -20.29 -0.10
C GLU A 22 17.23 -18.91 -0.18
N GLY A 23 17.04 -18.11 0.85
CA GLY A 23 17.63 -16.77 0.96
C GLY A 23 16.73 -15.67 0.37
N ARG A 24 17.08 -14.41 0.73
CA ARG A 24 16.40 -13.19 0.29
C ARG A 24 17.44 -12.17 -0.19
N SER A 25 18.24 -12.55 -1.17
CA SER A 25 19.29 -11.70 -1.72
C SER A 25 19.12 -11.48 -3.21
N LYS A 26 19.70 -10.37 -3.73
CA LYS A 26 19.82 -10.12 -5.17
C LYS A 26 20.47 -11.33 -5.85
N GLN A 27 21.55 -11.86 -5.27
CA GLN A 27 22.34 -12.94 -5.88
C GLN A 27 21.53 -14.24 -6.00
N ALA A 28 20.78 -14.62 -4.96
CA ALA A 28 19.93 -15.82 -5.01
C ALA A 28 18.87 -15.72 -6.12
N PHE A 29 18.27 -14.54 -6.30
CA PHE A 29 17.29 -14.33 -7.36
C PHE A 29 17.93 -14.31 -8.76
N LYS A 30 19.08 -13.66 -8.92
CA LYS A 30 19.85 -13.69 -10.18
C LYS A 30 20.25 -15.11 -10.57
N GLN A 31 20.76 -15.89 -9.63
CA GLN A 31 21.12 -17.29 -9.88
C GLN A 31 19.90 -18.08 -10.35
N TRP A 32 18.77 -17.92 -9.67
CA TRP A 32 17.54 -18.58 -10.06
C TRP A 32 17.10 -18.20 -11.49
N LEU A 33 17.20 -16.92 -11.86
CA LEU A 33 16.88 -16.45 -13.22
C LEU A 33 17.85 -17.03 -14.26
N SER A 34 19.14 -17.04 -13.97
CA SER A 34 20.16 -17.57 -14.91
C SER A 34 20.04 -19.07 -15.17
N ASP A 35 19.46 -19.82 -14.23
CA ASP A 35 19.17 -21.24 -14.39
C ASP A 35 17.94 -21.50 -15.31
N ARG A 36 17.25 -20.46 -15.78
CA ARG A 36 16.11 -20.58 -16.69
C ARG A 36 16.56 -20.41 -18.14
N PRO A 37 15.95 -21.14 -19.09
CA PRO A 37 16.23 -20.94 -20.52
C PRO A 37 15.98 -19.48 -20.92
N GLU A 38 16.78 -18.99 -21.85
CA GLU A 38 16.64 -17.62 -22.36
C GLU A 38 15.25 -17.37 -22.94
N THR A 39 14.69 -18.34 -23.66
CA THR A 39 13.33 -18.26 -24.21
C THR A 39 12.25 -18.10 -23.13
N TRP A 40 12.44 -18.70 -21.96
CA TRP A 40 11.57 -18.52 -20.81
C TRP A 40 11.69 -17.10 -20.24
N ARG A 41 12.92 -16.60 -20.09
CA ARG A 41 13.18 -15.26 -19.57
C ARG A 41 12.63 -14.16 -20.49
N GLN A 42 12.77 -14.33 -21.81
CA GLN A 42 12.20 -13.43 -22.81
C GLN A 42 10.67 -13.41 -22.81
N GLY A 43 10.01 -14.47 -22.33
CA GLY A 43 8.56 -14.53 -22.17
C GLY A 43 8.02 -13.86 -20.91
N VAL A 44 8.89 -13.35 -20.03
CA VAL A 44 8.46 -12.66 -18.79
C VAL A 44 8.16 -11.20 -19.10
N GLU A 45 6.91 -10.81 -19.07
CA GLU A 45 6.47 -9.44 -19.35
C GLU A 45 6.44 -8.54 -18.11
N VAL A 46 6.05 -9.09 -16.95
CA VAL A 46 5.88 -8.33 -15.71
C VAL A 46 6.43 -9.10 -14.52
N VAL A 47 7.20 -8.44 -13.68
CA VAL A 47 7.67 -8.98 -12.40
C VAL A 47 7.14 -8.13 -11.26
N ALA A 48 6.21 -8.70 -10.49
CA ALA A 48 5.73 -8.08 -9.25
C ALA A 48 6.62 -8.48 -8.08
N MET A 49 7.12 -7.51 -7.31
CA MET A 49 8.03 -7.74 -6.20
C MET A 49 7.75 -6.83 -5.02
N ASP A 50 8.26 -7.20 -3.86
CA ASP A 50 8.31 -6.27 -2.72
C ASP A 50 9.31 -5.11 -2.97
N GLY A 51 9.33 -4.12 -2.07
CA GLY A 51 10.18 -2.93 -2.24
C GLY A 51 11.69 -3.16 -2.08
N PHE A 52 12.18 -4.42 -2.12
CA PHE A 52 13.60 -4.69 -2.00
C PHE A 52 14.37 -4.33 -3.28
N ALA A 53 15.23 -3.31 -3.18
CA ALA A 53 15.99 -2.77 -4.32
C ALA A 53 16.83 -3.85 -5.06
N GLY A 54 17.31 -4.87 -4.35
CA GLY A 54 18.07 -5.97 -4.94
C GLY A 54 17.28 -6.79 -5.96
N PHE A 55 15.98 -7.00 -5.73
CA PHE A 55 15.13 -7.71 -6.70
C PHE A 55 14.87 -6.86 -7.94
N LYS A 56 14.60 -5.56 -7.75
CA LYS A 56 14.46 -4.63 -8.88
C LYS A 56 15.70 -4.62 -9.77
N THR A 57 16.88 -4.51 -9.16
CA THR A 57 18.16 -4.52 -9.89
C THR A 57 18.36 -5.84 -10.64
N ALA A 58 18.12 -6.98 -10.00
CA ALA A 58 18.22 -8.30 -10.64
C ALA A 58 17.26 -8.42 -11.83
N THR A 59 16.01 -7.98 -11.68
CA THR A 59 15.03 -7.97 -12.77
C THR A 59 15.50 -7.13 -13.94
N THR A 60 16.00 -5.90 -13.70
CA THR A 60 16.50 -5.02 -14.78
C THR A 60 17.72 -5.60 -15.50
N GLU A 61 18.59 -6.32 -14.78
CA GLU A 61 19.81 -6.92 -15.36
C GLU A 61 19.52 -8.20 -16.16
N ASP A 62 18.63 -9.06 -15.68
CA ASP A 62 18.42 -10.39 -16.24
C ASP A 62 17.13 -10.57 -17.05
N LEU A 63 16.20 -9.61 -16.94
CA LEU A 63 14.92 -9.54 -17.64
C LEU A 63 14.70 -8.10 -18.17
N PRO A 64 15.51 -7.63 -19.13
CA PRO A 64 15.53 -6.22 -19.54
C PRO A 64 14.21 -5.75 -20.15
N ASP A 65 13.44 -6.65 -20.77
CA ASP A 65 12.16 -6.33 -21.40
C ASP A 65 10.97 -6.42 -20.43
N ALA A 66 11.18 -6.94 -19.22
CA ALA A 66 10.12 -7.08 -18.23
C ALA A 66 9.86 -5.79 -17.46
N VAL A 67 8.60 -5.47 -17.26
CA VAL A 67 8.18 -4.34 -16.42
C VAL A 67 8.23 -4.73 -14.94
N ALA A 68 9.12 -4.11 -14.18
CA ALA A 68 9.20 -4.27 -12.74
C ALA A 68 8.11 -3.45 -12.04
N VAL A 69 7.22 -4.09 -11.30
CA VAL A 69 6.14 -3.43 -10.54
C VAL A 69 6.25 -3.77 -9.05
N MET A 70 5.88 -2.80 -8.22
CA MET A 70 5.77 -3.07 -6.78
C MET A 70 4.48 -3.85 -6.50
N ASP A 71 4.58 -4.88 -5.65
CA ASP A 71 3.41 -5.60 -5.17
C ASP A 71 2.42 -4.62 -4.48
N PRO A 72 1.15 -4.58 -4.90
CA PRO A 72 0.12 -3.74 -4.30
C PRO A 72 -0.03 -3.93 -2.79
N PHE A 73 0.07 -5.17 -2.31
CA PHE A 73 0.01 -5.45 -0.87
C PHE A 73 1.17 -4.78 -0.12
N HIS A 74 2.38 -4.81 -0.70
CA HIS A 74 3.53 -4.13 -0.12
C HIS A 74 3.35 -2.61 -0.11
N ALA A 75 2.83 -2.03 -1.20
CA ALA A 75 2.55 -0.59 -1.27
C ALA A 75 1.52 -0.16 -0.20
N VAL A 76 0.42 -0.89 -0.07
CA VAL A 76 -0.61 -0.62 0.96
C VAL A 76 -0.04 -0.79 2.37
N ARG A 77 0.82 -1.78 2.61
CA ARG A 77 1.50 -1.98 3.89
C ARG A 77 2.36 -0.76 4.26
N LEU A 78 3.13 -0.23 3.32
CA LEU A 78 3.93 0.99 3.54
C LEU A 78 3.04 2.20 3.89
N GLY A 79 1.87 2.34 3.25
CA GLY A 79 0.88 3.35 3.61
C GLY A 79 0.37 3.19 5.05
N GLY A 80 0.11 1.96 5.48
CA GLY A 80 -0.26 1.65 6.86
C GLY A 80 0.85 1.94 7.87
N GLU A 81 2.10 1.64 7.53
CA GLU A 81 3.27 1.96 8.36
C GLU A 81 3.44 3.48 8.52
N ALA A 82 3.28 4.26 7.44
CA ALA A 82 3.30 5.72 7.48
C ALA A 82 2.17 6.31 8.34
N LEU A 83 0.97 5.72 8.28
CA LEU A 83 -0.15 6.09 9.15
C LEU A 83 0.18 5.83 10.63
N ASP A 84 0.77 4.70 10.94
CA ASP A 84 1.18 4.35 12.31
C ASP A 84 2.31 5.27 12.82
N GLU A 85 3.23 5.66 11.95
CA GLU A 85 4.28 6.63 12.29
C GLU A 85 3.69 8.01 12.58
N CYS A 86 2.80 8.50 11.72
CA CYS A 86 2.07 9.75 11.93
C CYS A 86 1.30 9.72 13.27
N ARG A 87 0.54 8.67 13.52
CA ARG A 87 -0.20 8.47 14.76
C ARG A 87 0.70 8.56 16.00
N ARG A 88 1.85 7.85 15.99
CA ARG A 88 2.82 7.86 17.10
C ARG A 88 3.45 9.23 17.29
N ARG A 89 3.74 9.96 16.20
CA ARG A 89 4.28 11.31 16.26
C ARG A 89 3.28 12.28 16.90
N VAL A 90 2.01 12.25 16.47
CA VAL A 90 0.95 13.07 17.04
C VAL A 90 0.76 12.74 18.52
N GLN A 91 0.73 11.46 18.91
CA GLN A 91 0.65 11.07 20.32
C GLN A 91 1.85 11.56 21.13
N GLN A 92 3.06 11.50 20.58
CA GLN A 92 4.24 12.03 21.26
C GLN A 92 4.13 13.54 21.48
N SER A 93 3.60 14.29 20.52
CA SER A 93 3.45 15.76 20.65
C SER A 93 2.32 16.16 21.58
N THR A 94 1.21 15.39 21.63
CA THR A 94 0.03 15.73 22.44
C THR A 94 0.05 15.15 23.85
N CYS A 95 0.62 13.95 24.02
CA CYS A 95 0.60 13.22 25.30
C CYS A 95 1.99 13.01 25.91
N GLY A 96 3.08 13.42 25.24
CA GLY A 96 4.47 13.23 25.71
C GLY A 96 4.98 11.78 25.58
N HIS A 97 4.22 10.88 24.95
CA HIS A 97 4.60 9.48 24.74
C HIS A 97 3.97 8.90 23.45
N ARG A 98 4.49 7.77 22.96
CA ARG A 98 4.06 7.15 21.70
C ARG A 98 2.74 6.37 21.75
N GLY A 99 2.04 6.42 22.86
CA GLY A 99 0.74 5.79 23.07
C GLY A 99 0.72 4.78 24.20
N ARG A 100 -0.30 4.88 25.03
CA ARG A 100 -0.59 3.98 26.17
C ARG A 100 -2.04 3.54 26.12
N GLU A 101 -2.36 2.51 26.87
CA GLU A 101 -3.74 2.11 27.10
C GLU A 101 -4.54 3.31 27.67
N GLY A 102 -5.73 3.54 27.12
CA GLY A 102 -6.55 4.71 27.45
C GLY A 102 -6.43 5.88 26.47
N ASP A 103 -5.33 6.02 25.74
CA ASP A 103 -5.21 7.10 24.75
C ASP A 103 -6.15 6.84 23.55
N PRO A 104 -6.89 7.86 23.11
CA PRO A 104 -7.85 7.70 22.01
C PRO A 104 -7.22 7.17 20.71
N LEU A 105 -6.09 7.75 20.28
CA LEU A 105 -5.36 7.33 19.07
C LEU A 105 -4.75 5.92 19.23
N TYR A 106 -4.20 5.59 20.39
CA TYR A 106 -3.66 4.25 20.64
C TYR A 106 -4.76 3.18 20.60
N GLY A 107 -5.89 3.47 21.23
CA GLY A 107 -7.05 2.58 21.21
C GLY A 107 -7.63 2.38 19.80
N ALA A 108 -7.51 3.38 18.92
CA ALA A 108 -8.02 3.33 17.54
C ALA A 108 -7.06 2.66 16.54
N ARG A 109 -5.84 2.28 16.93
CA ARG A 109 -4.79 1.80 16.02
C ARG A 109 -5.23 0.69 15.05
N ARG A 110 -6.05 -0.28 15.52
CA ARG A 110 -6.57 -1.35 14.66
C ARG A 110 -7.66 -0.86 13.72
N THR A 111 -8.52 0.02 14.21
CA THR A 111 -9.60 0.63 13.42
C THR A 111 -9.05 1.49 12.27
N LEU A 112 -7.95 2.21 12.51
CA LEU A 112 -7.28 3.00 11.50
C LEU A 112 -6.71 2.16 10.33
N HIS A 113 -6.35 0.90 10.57
CA HIS A 113 -5.90 -0.03 9.53
C HIS A 113 -7.05 -0.76 8.81
N THR A 114 -8.28 -0.64 9.30
CA THR A 114 -9.43 -1.25 8.64
C THR A 114 -9.84 -0.44 7.42
N GLY A 115 -10.13 -1.11 6.29
CA GLY A 115 -10.68 -0.43 5.11
C GLY A 115 -11.99 0.27 5.46
N ALA A 116 -12.19 1.47 4.93
CA ALA A 116 -13.34 2.31 5.25
C ALA A 116 -14.69 1.63 4.94
N ASP A 117 -14.70 0.80 3.88
CA ASP A 117 -15.82 -0.03 3.45
C ASP A 117 -16.15 -1.19 4.41
N LEU A 118 -15.20 -1.57 5.27
CA LEU A 118 -15.33 -2.67 6.23
C LEU A 118 -15.59 -2.19 7.66
N LEU A 119 -15.66 -0.89 7.89
CA LEU A 119 -15.89 -0.31 9.21
C LEU A 119 -17.33 -0.58 9.68
N THR A 120 -17.47 -1.08 10.90
CA THR A 120 -18.77 -1.10 11.58
C THR A 120 -19.22 0.31 11.95
N ALA A 121 -20.54 0.54 12.10
CA ALA A 121 -21.08 1.83 12.52
C ALA A 121 -20.49 2.35 13.86
N LYS A 122 -20.11 1.43 14.78
CA LYS A 122 -19.43 1.79 16.03
C LYS A 122 -18.01 2.29 15.78
N GLN A 123 -17.27 1.62 14.89
CA GLN A 123 -15.90 2.01 14.52
C GLN A 123 -15.89 3.35 13.77
N GLN A 124 -16.85 3.55 12.87
CA GLN A 124 -17.00 4.79 12.13
C GLN A 124 -17.25 5.97 13.07
N ARG A 125 -18.25 5.89 13.96
CA ARG A 125 -18.52 6.93 14.99
C ARG A 125 -17.31 7.22 15.87
N ARG A 126 -16.53 6.17 16.20
CA ARG A 126 -15.30 6.35 16.97
C ARG A 126 -14.25 7.15 16.20
N LEU A 127 -14.06 6.89 14.90
CA LEU A 127 -13.13 7.66 14.05
C LEU A 127 -13.62 9.09 13.85
N GLU A 128 -14.93 9.31 13.63
CA GLU A 128 -15.52 10.63 13.52
C GLU A 128 -15.23 11.48 14.78
N GLY A 129 -15.45 10.91 15.98
CA GLY A 129 -15.13 11.58 17.24
C GLY A 129 -13.63 11.80 17.45
N LEU A 130 -12.79 10.95 16.90
CA LEU A 130 -11.35 11.10 16.94
C LEU A 130 -10.87 12.23 16.02
N PHE A 131 -11.39 12.30 14.80
CA PHE A 131 -11.02 13.27 13.78
C PHE A 131 -11.69 14.65 13.96
N ALA A 132 -12.69 14.74 14.85
CA ALA A 132 -13.27 16.03 15.25
C ALA A 132 -12.28 16.91 16.06
N ARG A 133 -11.15 16.36 16.50
CA ARG A 133 -10.14 17.09 17.27
C ARG A 133 -9.10 17.70 16.35
N ASP A 134 -8.82 18.98 16.48
CA ASP A 134 -7.82 19.70 15.68
C ASP A 134 -6.42 19.10 15.80
N GLU A 135 -6.07 18.58 16.96
CA GLU A 135 -4.79 17.92 17.22
C GLU A 135 -4.57 16.61 16.41
N HIS A 136 -5.65 16.01 15.88
CA HIS A 136 -5.59 14.77 15.10
C HIS A 136 -5.67 14.99 13.57
N VAL A 137 -5.67 16.23 13.09
CA VAL A 137 -5.82 16.55 11.65
C VAL A 137 -4.78 15.86 10.77
N GLU A 138 -3.56 15.67 11.25
CA GLU A 138 -2.52 14.98 10.49
C GLU A 138 -2.79 13.47 10.38
N VAL A 139 -3.36 12.88 11.43
CA VAL A 139 -3.75 11.46 11.42
C VAL A 139 -4.94 11.25 10.50
N GLU A 140 -5.94 12.14 10.54
CA GLU A 140 -7.09 12.12 9.60
C GLU A 140 -6.62 12.19 8.15
N ALA A 141 -5.74 13.15 7.83
CA ALA A 141 -5.22 13.34 6.48
C ALA A 141 -4.43 12.10 6.00
N THR A 142 -3.58 11.54 6.86
CA THR A 142 -2.79 10.35 6.54
C THR A 142 -3.67 9.11 6.41
N TRP A 143 -4.69 8.97 7.25
CA TRP A 143 -5.68 7.90 7.16
C TRP A 143 -6.44 7.97 5.83
N GLY A 144 -6.82 9.15 5.43
CA GLY A 144 -7.49 9.37 4.17
C GLY A 144 -6.65 9.00 2.95
N PHE A 145 -5.37 9.34 2.96
CA PHE A 145 -4.43 8.88 1.95
C PHE A 145 -4.38 7.34 1.89
N TYR A 146 -4.23 6.70 3.03
CA TYR A 146 -4.20 5.25 3.14
C TYR A 146 -5.48 4.61 2.60
N GLN A 147 -6.67 5.15 2.93
CA GLN A 147 -7.95 4.64 2.41
C GLN A 147 -8.09 4.86 0.90
N SER A 148 -7.64 6.00 0.38
CA SER A 148 -7.66 6.27 -1.07
C SER A 148 -6.74 5.32 -1.83
N MET A 149 -5.59 4.97 -1.27
CA MET A 149 -4.70 3.96 -1.84
C MET A 149 -5.38 2.57 -1.88
N ILE A 150 -6.03 2.15 -0.80
CA ILE A 150 -6.80 0.90 -0.76
C ILE A 150 -7.90 0.90 -1.82
N ALA A 151 -8.66 2.00 -1.92
CA ALA A 151 -9.75 2.14 -2.88
C ALA A 151 -9.25 2.04 -4.33
N ALA A 152 -8.12 2.69 -4.66
CA ALA A 152 -7.52 2.64 -5.98
C ALA A 152 -7.10 1.21 -6.38
N TYR A 153 -6.50 0.44 -5.45
CA TYR A 153 -6.10 -0.94 -5.74
C TYR A 153 -7.28 -1.93 -5.76
N ARG A 154 -8.39 -1.61 -5.12
CA ARG A 154 -9.59 -2.46 -5.09
C ARG A 154 -10.60 -2.12 -6.16
N ASP A 155 -10.40 -1.03 -6.91
CA ASP A 155 -11.34 -0.63 -7.95
C ASP A 155 -11.42 -1.73 -9.03
N PRO A 156 -12.61 -2.25 -9.35
CA PRO A 156 -12.78 -3.26 -10.37
C PRO A 156 -12.46 -2.74 -11.79
N ASP A 157 -12.61 -1.44 -12.02
CA ASP A 157 -12.15 -0.76 -13.22
C ASP A 157 -10.67 -0.34 -13.06
N ARG A 158 -9.78 -1.05 -13.74
CA ARG A 158 -8.34 -0.81 -13.71
C ARG A 158 -7.96 0.59 -14.20
N THR A 159 -8.71 1.17 -15.13
CA THR A 159 -8.46 2.52 -15.65
C THR A 159 -8.78 3.55 -14.56
N ARG A 160 -9.94 3.41 -13.94
CA ARG A 160 -10.35 4.26 -12.82
C ARG A 160 -9.41 4.13 -11.62
N GLY A 161 -9.01 2.90 -11.26
CA GLY A 161 -8.03 2.67 -10.18
C GLY A 161 -6.70 3.35 -10.46
N ARG A 162 -6.21 3.33 -11.71
CA ARG A 162 -5.00 4.06 -12.12
C ARG A 162 -5.15 5.57 -12.01
N GLU A 163 -6.28 6.11 -12.44
CA GLU A 163 -6.59 7.54 -12.34
C GLU A 163 -6.63 8.01 -10.88
N LEU A 164 -7.29 7.25 -10.00
CA LEU A 164 -7.32 7.51 -8.56
C LEU A 164 -5.92 7.52 -7.96
N MET A 165 -5.08 6.56 -8.33
CA MET A 165 -3.70 6.51 -7.86
C MET A 165 -2.86 7.68 -8.39
N ALA A 166 -3.03 8.06 -9.65
CA ALA A 166 -2.34 9.22 -10.23
C ALA A 166 -2.72 10.52 -9.52
N GLN A 167 -4.01 10.74 -9.25
CA GLN A 167 -4.51 11.88 -8.47
C GLN A 167 -3.93 11.90 -7.05
N LEU A 168 -3.83 10.72 -6.42
CA LEU A 168 -3.26 10.56 -5.10
C LEU A 168 -1.78 10.96 -5.08
N ILE A 169 -0.99 10.48 -6.03
CA ILE A 169 0.44 10.82 -6.19
C ILE A 169 0.61 12.32 -6.44
N ASP A 170 -0.20 12.91 -7.32
CA ASP A 170 -0.18 14.34 -7.61
C ASP A 170 -0.47 15.17 -6.35
N SER A 171 -1.45 14.76 -5.55
CA SER A 171 -1.82 15.44 -4.31
C SER A 171 -0.68 15.49 -3.29
N VAL A 172 0.12 14.42 -3.20
CA VAL A 172 1.32 14.36 -2.32
C VAL A 172 2.44 15.23 -2.86
N SER A 173 2.67 15.19 -4.15
CA SER A 173 3.77 15.90 -4.81
C SER A 173 3.64 17.43 -4.74
N HIS A 174 2.39 17.95 -4.73
CA HIS A 174 2.09 19.38 -4.74
C HIS A 174 1.76 20.00 -3.36
N GLY A 175 2.00 19.29 -2.28
CA GLY A 175 1.99 19.81 -0.91
C GLY A 175 0.66 19.80 -0.17
N ARG A 176 0.77 19.96 1.15
CA ARG A 176 -0.29 19.81 2.18
C ARG A 176 -1.60 20.59 1.95
N ALA A 177 -1.59 21.67 1.18
CA ALA A 177 -2.76 22.51 0.95
C ALA A 177 -3.84 21.85 0.08
N ARG A 178 -3.46 20.99 -0.87
CA ARG A 178 -4.39 20.27 -1.76
C ARG A 178 -5.07 19.07 -1.10
N TRP A 179 -4.48 18.50 -0.06
CA TRP A 179 -5.07 17.38 0.68
C TRP A 179 -6.44 17.66 1.26
N ARG A 180 -6.64 18.90 1.75
CA ARG A 180 -7.94 19.34 2.29
C ARG A 180 -9.01 19.48 1.21
N ALA A 181 -8.64 19.77 -0.04
CA ALA A 181 -9.57 19.96 -1.14
C ALA A 181 -9.95 18.66 -1.87
N ALA A 182 -9.05 17.65 -1.88
CA ALA A 182 -9.28 16.35 -2.53
C ALA A 182 -10.09 15.36 -1.68
N TRP A 183 -10.37 15.69 -0.41
CA TRP A 183 -11.16 14.84 0.47
C TRP A 183 -12.66 14.93 0.13
N PRO A 184 -13.33 13.82 -0.16
CA PRO A 184 -14.78 13.86 -0.38
C PRO A 184 -15.45 14.36 0.90
N THR A 185 -16.13 15.51 0.80
CA THR A 185 -16.91 16.19 1.83
C THR A 185 -18.05 15.32 2.43
N ARG A 186 -18.16 14.07 2.05
CA ARG A 186 -19.20 13.13 2.51
C ARG A 186 -19.06 12.67 3.96
N VAL A 187 -17.92 12.90 4.61
CA VAL A 187 -17.75 12.57 6.04
C VAL A 187 -18.13 13.75 6.94
N ARG A 188 -18.24 14.98 6.41
CA ARG A 188 -18.62 16.17 7.18
C ARG A 188 -20.10 16.54 7.14
N ALA A 189 -20.93 15.81 6.41
CA ALA A 189 -22.35 16.13 6.28
C ALA A 189 -23.22 14.99 6.83
N ARG A 190 -23.24 14.84 8.16
CA ARG A 190 -24.39 14.38 8.96
C ARG A 190 -24.19 14.69 10.44
#